data_81c19ec4d9ea1c70a41098aadde8b593
#
_entry.id   81c19ec4d9ea1c70a41098aadde8b593
#
_cell.length_a   1.000
_cell.length_b   1.000
_cell.length_c   1.000
_cell.angle_alpha   90.00
_cell.angle_beta   90.00
_cell.angle_gamma   90.00
#
_symmetry.space_group_name_H-M   'P 1'
#
loop_
_entity.id
_entity.type
_entity.pdbx_description
1 polymer ?
#
loop_
_entity_poly.entity_id
_entity_poly.type
_entity_poly.pdbx_seq_one_letter_code
_entity_poly.pdbx_strand_id
1 'polypeptide(L)'
;MTETTEMPGGGDYPTVLAGIVADVETVARRLAAAQIDELRLLAAAGRLAEAQAVGKHIRVRMHDMALRSIAAEVGGVLRVTDRTMQRRIDEAQTIIEG
;
A
#
# COMPACT_ATOMS: atom_id res chain seq x y z
N MET A 1 19.20 24.48 18.46
CA MET A 1 19.36 24.13 18.69
C MET A 1 19.19 23.94 18.77
N THR A 2 19.32 24.01 18.98
CA THR A 2 19.42 23.75 19.37
C THR A 2 18.94 23.65 19.56
N GLU A 3 18.95 23.63 19.81
CA GLU A 3 18.79 23.47 20.22
C GLU A 3 18.25 23.25 20.51
N THR A 4 18.35 23.32 20.55
CA THR A 4 18.09 23.00 21.07
C THR A 4 17.51 22.84 21.47
N THR A 5 17.65 22.71 21.32
CA THR A 5 17.39 22.43 21.67
C THR A 5 17.05 22.43 22.50
N GLU A 6 17.45 22.56 22.20
CA GLU A 6 17.42 22.57 23.35
C GLU A 6 16.26 22.75 24.07
N MET A 7 15.83 21.87 24.74
CA MET A 7 14.67 22.01 25.46
C MET A 7 14.89 22.91 26.60
N PRO A 8 14.25 24.02 26.64
CA PRO A 8 14.35 24.85 27.81
C PRO A 8 13.53 24.21 28.90
N GLY A 9 13.97 24.19 30.04
CA GLY A 9 13.34 23.81 31.26
C GLY A 9 12.17 22.84 31.22
N GLY A 10 11.78 22.31 32.37
CA GLY A 10 10.71 21.32 32.46
C GLY A 10 9.34 21.83 32.04
N GLY A 11 9.13 23.16 32.07
CA GLY A 11 7.84 23.72 31.69
C GLY A 11 7.45 23.48 30.27
N ASP A 12 8.46 23.29 29.39
CA ASP A 12 8.18 23.06 27.98
C ASP A 12 8.07 21.60 27.61
N TYR A 13 8.40 20.72 28.51
CA TYR A 13 8.32 19.30 28.23
C TYR A 13 6.91 18.88 27.78
N PRO A 14 5.82 19.21 28.50
CA PRO A 14 4.49 18.83 28.05
C PRO A 14 4.12 19.42 26.69
N THR A 15 4.54 20.66 26.43
CA THR A 15 4.24 21.31 25.16
C THR A 15 4.96 20.62 24.01
N VAL A 16 6.25 20.31 24.21
CA VAL A 16 7.03 19.63 23.17
C VAL A 16 6.49 18.24 22.95
N LEU A 17 6.15 17.52 24.01
CA LEU A 17 5.58 16.18 23.88
C LEU A 17 4.26 16.23 23.12
N ALA A 18 3.39 17.19 23.44
CA ALA A 18 2.11 17.33 22.74
C ALA A 18 2.34 17.56 21.25
N GLY A 19 3.35 18.35 20.88
CA GLY A 19 3.69 18.58 19.48
C GLY A 19 4.14 17.29 18.79
N ILE A 20 4.98 16.53 19.47
CA ILE A 20 5.45 15.25 18.90
C ILE A 20 4.26 14.29 18.72
N VAL A 21 3.38 14.19 19.71
CA VAL A 21 2.21 13.33 19.60
C VAL A 21 1.32 13.74 18.44
N ALA A 22 1.10 15.04 18.27
CA ALA A 22 0.30 15.53 17.15
C ALA A 22 0.94 15.18 15.81
N ASP A 23 2.26 15.29 15.72
CA ASP A 23 2.98 14.94 14.49
C ASP A 23 2.90 13.44 14.21
N VAL A 24 3.03 12.61 15.24
CA VAL A 24 2.89 11.16 15.09
C VAL A 24 1.49 10.82 14.58
N GLU A 25 0.46 11.47 15.11
CA GLU A 25 -0.91 11.24 14.65
C GLU A 25 -1.08 11.61 13.18
N THR A 26 -0.47 12.72 12.78
CA THR A 26 -0.53 13.17 11.38
C THR A 26 0.14 12.15 10.46
N VAL A 27 1.33 11.69 10.84
CA VAL A 27 2.05 10.69 10.04
C VAL A 27 1.28 9.38 9.98
N ALA A 28 0.68 8.96 11.12
CA ALA A 28 -0.11 7.73 11.13
C ALA A 28 -1.29 7.82 10.18
N ARG A 29 -1.96 8.98 10.12
CA ARG A 29 -3.06 9.16 9.16
C ARG A 29 -2.58 9.11 7.71
N ARG A 30 -1.43 9.71 7.43
CA ARG A 30 -0.84 9.68 6.08
C ARG A 30 -0.50 8.25 5.69
N LEU A 31 0.05 7.48 6.62
CA LEU A 31 0.40 6.10 6.35
C LEU A 31 -0.84 5.28 6.06
N ALA A 32 -1.90 5.46 6.86
CA ALA A 32 -3.16 4.74 6.65
C ALA A 32 -3.75 5.09 5.28
N ALA A 33 -3.73 6.37 4.89
CA ALA A 33 -4.23 6.79 3.59
C ALA A 33 -3.43 6.15 2.45
N ALA A 34 -2.09 6.11 2.60
CA ALA A 34 -1.24 5.49 1.60
C ALA A 34 -1.51 4.00 1.47
N GLN A 35 -1.79 3.32 2.59
CA GLN A 35 -2.12 1.89 2.56
C GLN A 35 -3.44 1.64 1.82
N ILE A 36 -4.42 2.50 2.00
CA ILE A 36 -5.68 2.39 1.27
C ILE A 36 -5.45 2.62 -0.23
N ASP A 37 -4.62 3.60 -0.58
CA ASP A 37 -4.27 3.85 -1.97
C ASP A 37 -3.59 2.64 -2.58
N GLU A 38 -2.69 2.01 -1.84
CA GLU A 38 -2.02 0.80 -2.31
C GLU A 38 -3.02 -0.32 -2.56
N LEU A 39 -3.95 -0.53 -1.64
CA LEU A 39 -4.98 -1.57 -1.82
C LEU A 39 -5.80 -1.32 -3.08
N ARG A 40 -6.17 -0.06 -3.33
CA ARG A 40 -6.95 0.28 -4.52
C ARG A 40 -6.17 0.00 -5.80
N LEU A 41 -4.89 0.31 -5.80
CA LEU A 41 -4.03 0.06 -6.97
C LEU A 41 -3.82 -1.42 -7.21
N LEU A 42 -3.64 -2.21 -6.14
CA LEU A 42 -3.49 -3.65 -6.29
C LEU A 42 -4.80 -4.29 -6.79
N ALA A 43 -5.94 -3.80 -6.31
CA ALA A 43 -7.23 -4.28 -6.82
C ALA A 43 -7.39 -3.92 -8.31
N ALA A 44 -6.93 -2.74 -8.70
CA ALA A 44 -6.96 -2.33 -10.10
C ALA A 44 -6.08 -3.24 -10.96
N ALA A 45 -4.93 -3.66 -10.42
CA ALA A 45 -4.06 -4.60 -11.12
C ALA A 45 -4.77 -5.94 -11.35
N GLY A 46 -5.53 -6.40 -10.34
CA GLY A 46 -6.31 -7.62 -10.50
C GLY A 46 -7.39 -7.49 -11.56
N ARG A 47 -8.08 -6.36 -11.59
CA ARG A 47 -9.09 -6.11 -12.63
C ARG A 47 -8.46 -6.06 -14.02
N LEU A 48 -7.26 -5.52 -14.12
CA LEU A 48 -6.55 -5.49 -15.40
C LEU A 48 -6.28 -6.92 -15.88
N ALA A 49 -5.86 -7.81 -14.98
CA ALA A 49 -5.64 -9.21 -15.33
C ALA A 49 -6.92 -9.85 -15.86
N GLU A 50 -8.06 -9.57 -15.19
CA GLU A 50 -9.35 -10.09 -15.63
C GLU A 50 -9.73 -9.55 -17.00
N ALA A 51 -9.49 -8.27 -17.23
CA ALA A 51 -9.80 -7.64 -18.51
C ALA A 51 -9.01 -8.25 -19.66
N GLN A 52 -7.76 -8.66 -19.39
CA GLN A 52 -6.93 -9.30 -20.41
C GLN A 52 -7.50 -10.64 -20.83
N ALA A 53 -8.25 -11.29 -19.97
CA ALA A 53 -8.80 -12.62 -20.23
C ALA A 53 -10.20 -12.60 -20.87
N VAL A 54 -10.88 -11.48 -20.83
CA VAL A 54 -12.26 -11.38 -21.33
C VAL A 54 -12.33 -11.74 -22.82
N GLY A 55 -13.27 -12.61 -23.18
CA GLY A 55 -13.50 -12.99 -24.57
C GLY A 55 -12.57 -14.05 -25.12
N LYS A 56 -11.69 -14.59 -24.31
CA LYS A 56 -10.76 -15.64 -24.75
C LYS A 56 -11.35 -17.02 -24.49
N HIS A 57 -11.04 -17.97 -25.38
CA HIS A 57 -11.45 -19.37 -25.21
C HIS A 57 -10.90 -19.96 -23.93
N ILE A 58 -9.67 -19.62 -23.61
CA ILE A 58 -8.98 -20.16 -22.44
C ILE A 58 -8.86 -19.08 -21.38
N ARG A 59 -10.01 -18.52 -21.04
CA ARG A 59 -10.07 -17.38 -20.14
C ARG A 59 -9.28 -17.59 -18.85
N VAL A 60 -9.43 -18.77 -18.24
CA VAL A 60 -8.75 -19.05 -16.95
C VAL A 60 -7.24 -18.98 -17.13
N ARG A 61 -6.72 -19.59 -18.21
CA ARG A 61 -5.29 -19.57 -18.48
C ARG A 61 -4.80 -18.16 -18.79
N MET A 62 -5.56 -17.43 -19.59
CA MET A 62 -5.18 -16.06 -19.95
C MET A 62 -5.17 -15.16 -18.73
N HIS A 63 -6.15 -15.32 -17.86
CA HIS A 63 -6.18 -14.57 -16.61
C HIS A 63 -4.97 -14.90 -15.74
N ASP A 64 -4.65 -16.19 -15.62
CA ASP A 64 -3.51 -16.63 -14.82
C ASP A 64 -2.20 -16.06 -15.35
N MET A 65 -2.01 -16.09 -16.67
CA MET A 65 -0.80 -15.56 -17.30
C MET A 65 -0.71 -14.04 -17.12
N ALA A 66 -1.83 -13.34 -17.31
CA ALA A 66 -1.85 -11.90 -17.14
C ALA A 66 -1.56 -11.53 -15.69
N LEU A 67 -2.15 -12.26 -14.74
CA LEU A 67 -1.92 -12.00 -13.33
C LEU A 67 -0.45 -12.19 -12.95
N ARG A 68 0.18 -13.24 -13.47
CA ARG A 68 1.60 -13.48 -13.21
C ARG A 68 2.47 -12.34 -13.77
N SER A 69 2.16 -11.91 -14.98
CA SER A 69 2.91 -10.83 -15.62
C SER A 69 2.79 -9.54 -14.84
N ILE A 70 1.56 -9.19 -14.46
CA ILE A 70 1.30 -7.97 -13.69
C ILE A 70 1.95 -8.07 -12.32
N ALA A 71 1.84 -9.23 -11.66
CA ALA A 71 2.44 -9.42 -10.36
C ALA A 71 3.96 -9.30 -10.41
N ALA A 72 4.58 -9.75 -11.51
CA ALA A 72 6.02 -9.61 -11.67
C ALA A 72 6.43 -8.13 -11.78
N GLU A 73 5.67 -7.36 -12.57
CA GLU A 73 5.97 -5.93 -12.72
C GLU A 73 5.78 -5.18 -11.41
N VAL A 74 4.63 -5.36 -10.77
CA VAL A 74 4.31 -4.65 -9.53
C VAL A 74 5.20 -5.14 -8.40
N GLY A 75 5.44 -6.45 -8.34
CA GLY A 75 6.30 -7.03 -7.33
C GLY A 75 7.72 -6.51 -7.44
N GLY A 76 8.21 -6.30 -8.67
CA GLY A 76 9.53 -5.75 -8.90
C GLY A 76 9.67 -4.34 -8.30
N VAL A 77 8.65 -3.52 -8.47
CA VAL A 77 8.64 -2.17 -7.91
C VAL A 77 8.65 -2.20 -6.38
N LEU A 78 7.85 -3.09 -5.79
CA LEU A 78 7.72 -3.19 -4.34
C LEU A 78 8.74 -4.13 -3.71
N ARG A 79 9.55 -4.80 -4.53
CA ARG A 79 10.60 -5.73 -4.10
C ARG A 79 10.03 -6.91 -3.31
N VAL A 80 8.93 -7.46 -3.80
CA VAL A 80 8.35 -8.69 -3.26
C VAL A 80 8.29 -9.73 -4.37
N THR A 81 8.18 -11.00 -3.97
CA THR A 81 8.14 -12.10 -4.94
C THR A 81 6.81 -12.09 -5.70
N ASP A 82 6.82 -12.69 -6.89
CA ASP A 82 5.62 -12.80 -7.72
C ASP A 82 4.48 -13.47 -6.96
N ARG A 83 4.79 -14.56 -6.26
CA ARG A 83 3.78 -15.30 -5.51
C ARG A 83 3.15 -14.44 -4.41
N THR A 84 4.00 -13.72 -3.66
CA THR A 84 3.51 -12.82 -2.62
C THR A 84 2.66 -11.73 -3.24
N MET A 85 3.07 -11.18 -4.37
CA MET A 85 2.32 -10.13 -5.02
C MET A 85 0.98 -10.63 -5.55
N GLN A 86 0.94 -11.83 -6.13
CA GLN A 86 -0.32 -12.42 -6.57
C GLN A 86 -1.31 -12.55 -5.41
N ARG A 87 -0.83 -13.03 -4.27
CA ARG A 87 -1.67 -13.15 -3.08
C ARG A 87 -2.17 -11.79 -2.62
N ARG A 88 -1.30 -10.78 -2.61
CA ARG A 88 -1.68 -9.44 -2.20
C ARG A 88 -2.69 -8.82 -3.13
N ILE A 89 -2.58 -9.07 -4.44
CA ILE A 89 -3.55 -8.59 -5.41
C ILE A 89 -4.91 -9.22 -5.15
N ASP A 90 -4.94 -10.53 -4.93
CA ASP A 90 -6.19 -11.24 -4.63
C ASP A 90 -6.84 -10.71 -3.36
N GLU A 91 -6.03 -10.50 -2.31
CA GLU A 91 -6.54 -9.96 -1.05
C GLU A 91 -7.09 -8.55 -1.25
N ALA A 92 -6.38 -7.73 -2.02
CA ALA A 92 -6.81 -6.36 -2.27
C ALA A 92 -8.15 -6.33 -3.02
N GLN A 93 -8.32 -7.19 -4.01
CA GLN A 93 -9.59 -7.26 -4.72
C GLN A 93 -10.73 -7.65 -3.77
N THR A 94 -10.47 -8.61 -2.90
CA THR A 94 -11.47 -9.03 -1.93
C THR A 94 -11.85 -7.90 -0.99
N ILE A 95 -10.86 -7.15 -0.49
CA ILE A 95 -11.10 -6.05 0.44
C ILE A 95 -11.82 -4.89 -0.23
N ILE A 96 -11.40 -4.52 -1.42
CA ILE A 96 -11.93 -3.33 -2.10
C ILE A 96 -13.25 -3.61 -2.81
N GLU A 97 -13.40 -4.78 -3.40
CA GLU A 97 -14.55 -5.08 -4.24
C GLU A 97 -15.56 -5.99 -3.58
N GLY A 98 -15.24 -6.46 -2.42
CA GLY A 98 -16.15 -7.30 -1.67
C GLY A 98 -16.15 -8.71 -2.11
#